data_3a77e43c1b31584d6c464951e3736c6f
#
_entry.id   3a77e43c1b31584d6c464951e3736c6f
#
_cell.length_a   1.000
_cell.length_b   1.000
_cell.length_c   1.000
_cell.angle_alpha   90.00
_cell.angle_beta   90.00
_cell.angle_gamma   90.00
#
_symmetry.space_group_name_H-M   'P 1'
#
loop_
_entity.id
_entity.type
_entity.pdbx_description
1 polymer ?
#
loop_
_entity_poly.entity_id
_entity_poly.type
_entity_poly.pdbx_seq_one_letter_code
_entity_poly.pdbx_strand_id
1 'polypeptide(L)'
;LTFLDADGNEIRTFTSEEKGSEPKGDESEAKEHKPKKKEPRVPKEAGTNRFIWDLRYPDAHDTDPPAVLWAGTLRGPLAVPGQYQVRLTVNGQSYTQPFEVKVDPRVTVSQEDLQAQFDLLLKIRDKLSETHDAIMQIRNLRSQAREWQQRAQGSAEGEVIASAAESIIKALTEIEEELIQVKAKEIEDPLN
;
A
#
# COMPACT_ATOMS: atom_id res chain seq x y z
N LEU A 1 17.83 6.21 4.90
CA LEU A 1 17.39 6.96 6.06
C LEU A 1 16.17 6.26 6.63
N THR A 2 16.26 5.78 7.87
CA THR A 2 15.19 5.02 8.54
C THR A 2 14.73 5.77 9.78
N PHE A 3 13.42 5.96 9.90
CA PHE A 3 12.79 6.47 11.12
C PHE A 3 12.32 5.29 11.96
N LEU A 4 12.58 5.37 13.28
CA LEU A 4 12.29 4.32 14.24
C LEU A 4 11.49 4.91 15.43
N ASP A 5 10.68 4.07 16.06
CA ASP A 5 10.02 4.41 17.31
C ASP A 5 10.99 4.39 18.51
N ALA A 6 10.47 4.63 19.71
CA ALA A 6 11.28 4.64 20.94
C ALA A 6 11.93 3.28 21.23
N ASP A 7 11.28 2.18 20.83
CA ASP A 7 11.74 0.81 21.05
C ASP A 7 12.72 0.33 19.97
N GLY A 8 12.97 1.15 18.94
CA GLY A 8 13.85 0.84 17.82
C GLY A 8 13.19 0.06 16.69
N ASN A 9 11.87 -0.06 16.67
CA ASN A 9 11.14 -0.66 15.55
C ASN A 9 11.12 0.29 14.37
N GLU A 10 11.27 -0.25 13.17
CA GLU A 10 11.26 0.56 11.95
C GLU A 10 9.85 1.04 11.61
N ILE A 11 9.72 2.36 11.48
CA ILE A 11 8.49 3.00 11.02
C ILE A 11 8.50 3.09 9.50
N ARG A 12 9.55 3.72 8.94
CA ARG A 12 9.66 3.94 7.50
C ARG A 12 11.10 4.12 7.06
N THR A 13 11.45 3.56 5.91
CA THR A 13 12.78 3.71 5.32
C THR A 13 12.69 4.41 3.97
N PHE A 14 13.54 5.41 3.77
CA PHE A 14 13.70 6.16 2.53
C PHE A 14 15.11 5.93 1.96
N THR A 15 15.20 5.80 0.63
CA THR A 15 16.46 5.57 -0.06
C THR A 15 16.84 6.75 -0.95
N SER A 16 18.11 6.82 -1.32
CA SER A 16 18.61 7.77 -2.33
C SER A 16 18.50 7.21 -3.75
N GLU A 17 18.28 5.91 -3.90
CA GLU A 17 18.20 5.23 -5.19
C GLU A 17 16.78 5.21 -5.74
N GLU A 18 16.63 5.17 -7.06
CA GLU A 18 15.38 4.76 -7.67
C GLU A 18 15.14 3.30 -7.34
N LYS A 19 14.04 2.98 -6.63
CA LYS A 19 13.51 1.61 -6.71
C LYS A 19 13.29 1.35 -8.18
N GLY A 20 14.11 0.47 -8.77
CA GLY A 20 14.06 0.16 -10.19
C GLY A 20 12.61 -0.10 -10.57
N SER A 21 12.13 0.59 -11.59
CA SER A 21 10.93 0.17 -12.28
C SER A 21 11.19 -1.26 -12.69
N GLU A 22 10.37 -2.19 -12.21
CA GLU A 22 10.37 -3.54 -12.78
C GLU A 22 10.37 -3.41 -14.31
N PRO A 23 11.13 -4.26 -15.04
CA PRO A 23 11.21 -4.15 -16.47
C PRO A 23 9.80 -4.19 -17.05
N LYS A 24 9.42 -3.13 -17.75
CA LYS A 24 8.17 -3.06 -18.50
C LYS A 24 8.13 -4.25 -19.44
N GLY A 25 7.29 -5.25 -19.13
CA GLY A 25 6.82 -6.18 -20.13
C GLY A 25 6.04 -5.39 -21.17
N ASP A 26 6.26 -5.76 -22.40
CA ASP A 26 5.74 -5.29 -23.67
C ASP A 26 4.61 -4.25 -23.65
N GLU A 27 4.85 -3.14 -24.33
CA GLU A 27 3.89 -2.07 -24.58
C GLU A 27 2.72 -2.59 -25.45
N SER A 28 1.58 -2.86 -24.82
CA SER A 28 0.30 -2.85 -25.52
C SER A 28 -0.76 -2.19 -24.64
N GLU A 29 -1.24 -1.05 -25.12
CA GLU A 29 -2.37 -0.25 -24.67
C GLU A 29 -2.19 0.55 -23.35
N ALA A 30 -1.77 1.81 -23.54
CA ALA A 30 -1.76 2.86 -22.55
C ALA A 30 -3.19 3.17 -22.06
N LYS A 31 -3.58 2.56 -20.93
CA LYS A 31 -4.61 3.14 -20.07
C LYS A 31 -3.93 4.11 -19.12
N GLU A 32 -4.43 5.36 -19.08
CA GLU A 32 -3.97 6.41 -18.17
C GLU A 32 -4.10 5.95 -16.71
N HIS A 33 -3.06 5.27 -16.22
CA HIS A 33 -2.92 5.01 -14.79
C HIS A 33 -2.39 6.28 -14.14
N LYS A 34 -3.12 6.84 -13.18
CA LYS A 34 -2.61 7.92 -12.32
C LYS A 34 -1.24 7.49 -11.78
N PRO A 35 -0.18 8.33 -11.96
CA PRO A 35 1.17 7.93 -11.56
C PRO A 35 1.18 7.59 -10.07
N LYS A 36 1.65 6.40 -9.71
CA LYS A 36 1.92 6.03 -8.30
C LYS A 36 2.73 7.15 -7.68
N LYS A 37 2.27 7.69 -6.55
CA LYS A 37 2.91 8.80 -5.85
C LYS A 37 4.35 8.39 -5.54
N LYS A 38 5.34 9.02 -6.18
CA LYS A 38 6.74 8.69 -5.95
C LYS A 38 7.09 8.99 -4.51
N GLU A 39 7.65 8.00 -3.81
CA GLU A 39 8.20 8.21 -2.48
C GLU A 39 9.29 9.28 -2.53
N PRO A 40 9.38 10.18 -1.51
CA PRO A 40 10.43 11.17 -1.45
C PRO A 40 11.80 10.47 -1.34
N ARG A 41 12.78 10.97 -2.11
CA ARG A 41 14.14 10.44 -2.11
C ARG A 41 15.02 11.19 -1.13
N VAL A 42 15.93 10.46 -0.49
CA VAL A 42 16.97 11.07 0.34
C VAL A 42 18.00 11.70 -0.59
N PRO A 43 18.28 13.00 -0.48
CA PRO A 43 19.34 13.64 -1.25
C PRO A 43 20.70 13.09 -0.82
N LYS A 44 21.65 13.00 -1.77
CA LYS A 44 23.02 12.48 -1.53
C LYS A 44 24.13 13.36 -2.12
N GLU A 45 23.82 14.64 -2.31
CA GLU A 45 24.78 15.60 -2.85
C GLU A 45 25.89 15.90 -1.84
N ALA A 46 27.05 16.33 -2.35
CA ALA A 46 28.14 16.77 -1.47
C ALA A 46 27.72 18.01 -0.69
N GLY A 47 27.96 18.02 0.62
CA GLY A 47 27.60 19.12 1.52
C GLY A 47 26.39 18.82 2.40
N THR A 48 25.62 19.85 2.75
CA THR A 48 24.45 19.72 3.63
C THR A 48 23.23 19.23 2.83
N ASN A 49 22.63 18.14 3.28
CA ASN A 49 21.40 17.59 2.70
C ASN A 49 20.24 17.77 3.67
N ARG A 50 19.06 18.10 3.13
CA ARG A 50 17.83 18.24 3.90
C ARG A 50 16.81 17.21 3.43
N PHE A 51 16.27 16.43 4.36
CA PHE A 51 15.15 15.53 4.14
C PHE A 51 13.98 15.92 5.07
N ILE A 52 12.76 15.84 4.60
CA ILE A 52 11.56 16.15 5.37
C ILE A 52 10.72 14.89 5.47
N TRP A 53 10.54 14.38 6.68
CA TRP A 53 9.59 13.34 6.99
C TRP A 53 8.26 14.00 7.38
N ASP A 54 7.15 13.50 6.81
CA ASP A 54 5.80 14.00 7.07
C ASP A 54 5.19 13.45 8.38
N LEU A 55 5.99 12.83 9.22
CA LEU A 55 5.62 12.18 10.48
C LEU A 55 4.59 11.06 10.32
N ARG A 56 4.46 10.48 9.13
CA ARG A 56 3.47 9.42 8.89
C ARG A 56 4.09 8.04 8.85
N TYR A 57 3.33 7.10 9.41
CA TYR A 57 3.54 5.68 9.20
C TYR A 57 3.23 5.30 7.75
N PRO A 58 3.65 4.11 7.29
CA PRO A 58 3.34 3.65 5.94
C PRO A 58 1.85 3.71 5.63
N ASP A 59 1.55 4.04 4.38
CA ASP A 59 0.19 4.03 3.86
C ASP A 59 -0.37 2.59 3.81
N ALA A 60 -1.68 2.43 3.75
CA ALA A 60 -2.30 1.14 3.45
C ALA A 60 -1.90 0.68 2.05
N HIS A 61 -1.87 -0.64 1.83
CA HIS A 61 -1.67 -1.20 0.51
C HIS A 61 -2.83 -0.79 -0.42
N ASP A 62 -2.53 -0.55 -1.68
CA ASP A 62 -3.53 -0.29 -2.70
C ASP A 62 -3.72 -1.52 -3.58
N THR A 63 -4.83 -1.59 -4.31
CA THR A 63 -5.06 -2.60 -5.33
C THR A 63 -4.46 -2.17 -6.68
N ASP A 64 -4.37 -3.10 -7.63
CA ASP A 64 -4.03 -2.81 -9.02
C ASP A 64 -5.14 -3.38 -9.93
N PRO A 65 -5.87 -2.54 -10.67
CA PRO A 65 -5.90 -1.08 -10.61
C PRO A 65 -6.31 -0.54 -9.23
N PRO A 66 -5.93 0.71 -8.90
CA PRO A 66 -6.22 1.33 -7.60
C PRO A 66 -7.69 1.29 -7.23
N ALA A 67 -7.97 1.02 -5.94
CA ALA A 67 -9.34 1.03 -5.42
C ALA A 67 -9.93 2.45 -5.45
N VAL A 68 -11.19 2.55 -5.87
CA VAL A 68 -11.92 3.82 -5.78
C VAL A 68 -12.50 3.96 -4.38
N LEU A 69 -11.92 4.86 -3.58
CA LEU A 69 -12.37 5.17 -2.24
C LEU A 69 -13.19 6.46 -2.26
N TRP A 70 -14.51 6.36 -2.04
CA TRP A 70 -15.42 7.49 -2.12
C TRP A 70 -15.11 8.59 -1.07
N ALA A 71 -14.79 8.22 0.15
CA ALA A 71 -14.51 9.17 1.25
C ALA A 71 -13.35 8.72 2.13
N GLY A 72 -12.46 7.89 1.62
CA GLY A 72 -11.34 7.34 2.36
C GLY A 72 -9.98 7.84 1.91
N THR A 73 -8.97 7.45 2.64
CA THR A 73 -7.57 7.68 2.28
C THR A 73 -6.75 6.46 2.67
N LEU A 74 -5.76 6.13 1.84
CA LEU A 74 -4.78 5.10 2.16
C LEU A 74 -3.66 5.60 3.09
N ARG A 75 -3.64 6.91 3.37
CA ARG A 75 -2.54 7.52 4.14
C ARG A 75 -2.44 6.93 5.54
N GLY A 76 -1.23 6.54 5.91
CA GLY A 76 -0.90 6.09 7.25
C GLY A 76 -1.13 7.15 8.33
N PRO A 77 -1.32 6.75 9.60
CA PRO A 77 -1.53 7.68 10.71
C PRO A 77 -0.28 8.53 10.98
N LEU A 78 -0.48 9.67 11.60
CA LEU A 78 0.60 10.51 12.11
C LEU A 78 1.22 9.85 13.35
N ALA A 79 2.54 9.94 13.46
CA ALA A 79 3.27 9.57 14.66
C ALA A 79 2.75 10.39 15.86
N VAL A 80 2.50 9.70 16.98
CA VAL A 80 2.08 10.38 18.21
C VAL A 80 3.26 11.15 18.83
N PRO A 81 3.01 12.18 19.63
CA PRO A 81 4.07 12.85 20.37
C PRO A 81 4.85 11.88 21.25
N GLY A 82 6.18 11.98 21.23
CA GLY A 82 7.05 11.06 21.96
C GLY A 82 8.48 11.03 21.44
N GLN A 83 9.25 10.07 21.93
CA GLN A 83 10.65 9.87 21.51
C GLN A 83 10.73 8.99 20.28
N TYR A 84 11.57 9.37 19.35
CA TYR A 84 11.85 8.68 18.09
C TYR A 84 13.34 8.67 17.81
N GLN A 85 13.73 7.88 16.82
CA GLN A 85 15.13 7.83 16.36
C GLN A 85 15.15 7.94 14.83
N VAL A 86 16.21 8.55 14.33
CA VAL A 86 16.55 8.54 12.90
C VAL A 86 17.88 7.86 12.70
N ARG A 87 17.93 6.87 11.82
CA ARG A 87 19.13 6.11 11.45
C ARG A 87 19.52 6.40 10.01
N LEU A 88 20.70 6.96 9.83
CA LEU A 88 21.32 7.15 8.53
C LEU A 88 22.29 6.00 8.26
N THR A 89 22.11 5.28 7.16
CA THR A 89 23.05 4.24 6.72
C THR A 89 23.72 4.67 5.41
N VAL A 90 25.05 4.76 5.42
CA VAL A 90 25.86 5.15 4.27
C VAL A 90 27.03 4.16 4.15
N ASN A 91 27.19 3.56 2.98
CA ASN A 91 28.28 2.60 2.71
C ASN A 91 28.42 1.49 3.76
N GLY A 92 27.27 0.98 4.25
CA GLY A 92 27.22 -0.07 5.27
C GLY A 92 27.45 0.39 6.71
N GLN A 93 27.74 1.67 6.95
CA GLN A 93 27.84 2.25 8.28
C GLN A 93 26.55 2.95 8.66
N SER A 94 26.13 2.78 9.92
CA SER A 94 24.89 3.36 10.44
C SER A 94 25.17 4.33 11.59
N TYR A 95 24.47 5.45 11.56
CA TYR A 95 24.49 6.50 12.58
C TYR A 95 23.08 6.77 13.04
N THR A 96 22.83 6.67 14.34
CA THR A 96 21.49 6.85 14.91
C THR A 96 21.48 8.08 15.83
N GLN A 97 20.43 8.90 15.68
CA GLN A 97 20.20 10.08 16.53
C GLN A 97 18.77 10.06 17.06
N PRO A 98 18.55 10.29 18.36
CA PRO A 98 17.22 10.47 18.91
C PRO A 98 16.66 11.87 18.57
N PHE A 99 15.35 11.96 18.49
CA PHE A 99 14.61 13.22 18.41
C PHE A 99 13.24 13.06 19.07
N GLU A 100 12.60 14.19 19.38
CA GLU A 100 11.30 14.24 20.02
C GLU A 100 10.26 14.88 19.10
N VAL A 101 9.10 14.23 19.00
CA VAL A 101 7.89 14.83 18.39
C VAL A 101 7.04 15.40 19.53
N LYS A 102 6.71 16.70 19.44
CA LYS A 102 5.94 17.43 20.45
C LYS A 102 4.54 17.74 19.96
N VAL A 103 3.58 17.80 20.88
CA VAL A 103 2.24 18.30 20.63
C VAL A 103 2.33 19.77 20.24
N ASP A 104 1.51 20.21 19.28
CA ASP A 104 1.30 21.65 19.03
C ASP A 104 0.72 22.29 20.32
N PRO A 105 1.38 23.33 20.88
CA PRO A 105 0.96 23.92 22.15
C PRO A 105 -0.43 24.59 22.08
N ARG A 106 -0.98 24.76 20.89
CA ARG A 106 -2.33 25.28 20.67
C ARG A 106 -3.43 24.22 20.81
N VAL A 107 -3.06 22.96 20.86
CA VAL A 107 -4.01 21.83 20.91
C VAL A 107 -4.07 21.30 22.35
N THR A 108 -5.29 21.25 22.90
CA THR A 108 -5.57 20.73 24.25
C THR A 108 -6.13 19.32 24.16
N VAL A 109 -5.29 18.35 23.80
CA VAL A 109 -5.65 16.93 23.72
C VAL A 109 -4.70 16.14 24.62
N SER A 110 -5.21 15.10 25.28
CA SER A 110 -4.38 14.25 26.13
C SER A 110 -3.49 13.33 25.30
N GLN A 111 -2.39 12.87 25.88
CA GLN A 111 -1.50 11.88 25.22
C GLN A 111 -2.24 10.55 25.05
N GLU A 112 -3.10 10.18 26.01
CA GLU A 112 -3.92 8.96 25.96
C GLU A 112 -4.90 8.99 24.78
N ASP A 113 -5.55 10.12 24.51
CA ASP A 113 -6.48 10.27 23.40
C ASP A 113 -5.75 10.18 22.05
N LEU A 114 -4.56 10.81 21.94
CA LEU A 114 -3.73 10.71 20.74
C LEU A 114 -3.27 9.29 20.50
N GLN A 115 -2.88 8.56 21.54
CA GLN A 115 -2.48 7.16 21.43
C GLN A 115 -3.66 6.28 21.02
N ALA A 116 -4.84 6.46 21.66
CA ALA A 116 -6.04 5.71 21.31
C ALA A 116 -6.47 5.94 19.86
N GLN A 117 -6.41 7.19 19.38
CA GLN A 117 -6.65 7.53 17.98
C GLN A 117 -5.66 6.85 17.04
N PHE A 118 -4.37 6.91 17.39
CA PHE A 118 -3.31 6.30 16.59
C PHE A 118 -3.49 4.79 16.48
N ASP A 119 -3.75 4.11 17.59
CA ASP A 119 -3.94 2.65 17.64
C ASP A 119 -5.15 2.21 16.81
N LEU A 120 -6.24 2.99 16.86
CA LEU A 120 -7.41 2.73 16.02
C LEU A 120 -7.11 2.93 14.53
N LEU A 121 -6.42 4.02 14.18
CA LEU A 121 -6.04 4.30 12.80
C LEU A 121 -5.07 3.25 12.23
N LEU A 122 -4.14 2.72 13.04
CA LEU A 122 -3.29 1.59 12.65
C LEU A 122 -4.12 0.35 12.33
N LYS A 123 -5.07 -0.02 13.21
CA LYS A 123 -5.96 -1.16 12.98
C LYS A 123 -6.79 -1.02 11.71
N ILE A 124 -7.29 0.19 11.43
CA ILE A 124 -8.03 0.48 10.19
C ILE A 124 -7.13 0.32 8.98
N ARG A 125 -5.92 0.93 8.99
CA ARG A 125 -4.95 0.82 7.91
C ARG A 125 -4.56 -0.64 7.63
N ASP A 126 -4.28 -1.41 8.69
CA ASP A 126 -3.87 -2.80 8.57
C ASP A 126 -5.00 -3.67 8.02
N LYS A 127 -6.25 -3.44 8.48
CA LYS A 127 -7.42 -4.16 7.94
C LYS A 127 -7.70 -3.78 6.49
N LEU A 128 -7.52 -2.53 6.11
CA LEU A 128 -7.64 -2.09 4.72
C LEU A 128 -6.57 -2.76 3.84
N SER A 129 -5.31 -2.82 4.31
CA SER A 129 -4.23 -3.51 3.61
C SER A 129 -4.53 -5.00 3.44
N GLU A 130 -4.98 -5.67 4.48
CA GLU A 130 -5.39 -7.10 4.43
C GLU A 130 -6.50 -7.33 3.39
N THR A 131 -7.48 -6.43 3.34
CA THR A 131 -8.57 -6.51 2.37
C THR A 131 -8.06 -6.31 0.95
N HIS A 132 -7.22 -5.33 0.71
CA HIS A 132 -6.63 -5.07 -0.61
C HIS A 132 -5.71 -6.21 -1.07
N ASP A 133 -4.91 -6.77 -0.18
CA ASP A 133 -4.07 -7.93 -0.46
C ASP A 133 -4.92 -9.16 -0.84
N ALA A 134 -6.04 -9.38 -0.15
CA ALA A 134 -7.00 -10.44 -0.50
C ALA A 134 -7.60 -10.22 -1.89
N ILE A 135 -8.00 -8.99 -2.23
CA ILE A 135 -8.49 -8.65 -3.57
C ILE A 135 -7.44 -8.93 -4.64
N MET A 136 -6.17 -8.58 -4.39
CA MET A 136 -5.07 -8.87 -5.32
C MET A 136 -4.85 -10.37 -5.50
N GLN A 137 -4.96 -11.16 -4.43
CA GLN A 137 -4.91 -12.63 -4.51
C GLN A 137 -6.08 -13.19 -5.33
N ILE A 138 -7.30 -12.71 -5.11
CA ILE A 138 -8.49 -13.09 -5.88
C ILE A 138 -8.28 -12.82 -7.37
N ARG A 139 -7.81 -11.63 -7.73
CA ARG A 139 -7.53 -11.24 -9.12
C ARG A 139 -6.47 -12.12 -9.77
N ASN A 140 -5.40 -12.44 -9.04
CA ASN A 140 -4.34 -13.32 -9.51
C ASN A 140 -4.87 -14.75 -9.76
N LEU A 141 -5.57 -15.34 -8.80
CA LEU A 141 -6.16 -16.67 -8.95
C LEU A 141 -7.16 -16.75 -10.10
N ARG A 142 -7.97 -15.71 -10.28
CA ARG A 142 -8.92 -15.61 -11.39
C ARG A 142 -8.21 -15.52 -12.75
N SER A 143 -7.08 -14.81 -12.82
CA SER A 143 -6.23 -14.79 -14.03
C SER A 143 -5.67 -16.17 -14.35
N GLN A 144 -5.13 -16.86 -13.36
CA GLN A 144 -4.62 -18.23 -13.54
C GLN A 144 -5.72 -19.20 -13.98
N ALA A 145 -6.92 -19.12 -13.40
CA ALA A 145 -8.05 -19.95 -13.80
C ALA A 145 -8.43 -19.72 -15.28
N ARG A 146 -8.44 -18.45 -15.74
CA ARG A 146 -8.68 -18.12 -17.15
C ARG A 146 -7.59 -18.64 -18.08
N GLU A 147 -6.33 -18.59 -17.68
CA GLU A 147 -5.24 -19.15 -18.45
C GLU A 147 -5.36 -20.67 -18.60
N TRP A 148 -5.73 -21.38 -17.53
CA TRP A 148 -5.99 -22.81 -17.59
C TRP A 148 -7.17 -23.16 -18.51
N GLN A 149 -8.26 -22.39 -18.43
CA GLN A 149 -9.40 -22.53 -19.32
C GLN A 149 -8.98 -22.38 -20.81
N GLN A 150 -8.13 -21.42 -21.11
CA GLN A 150 -7.65 -21.21 -22.48
C GLN A 150 -6.71 -22.36 -22.95
N ARG A 151 -5.79 -22.80 -22.09
CA ARG A 151 -4.86 -23.88 -22.42
C ARG A 151 -5.54 -25.23 -22.60
N ALA A 152 -6.63 -25.47 -21.92
CA ALA A 152 -7.40 -26.69 -22.00
C ALA A 152 -8.26 -26.80 -23.27
N GLN A 153 -8.46 -25.74 -24.02
CA GLN A 153 -9.23 -25.75 -25.25
C GLN A 153 -8.64 -26.74 -26.26
N GLY A 154 -9.49 -27.65 -26.77
CA GLY A 154 -9.08 -28.67 -27.73
C GLY A 154 -8.46 -29.94 -27.15
N SER A 155 -8.31 -30.05 -25.82
CA SER A 155 -7.92 -31.30 -25.14
C SER A 155 -9.11 -32.21 -24.83
N ALA A 156 -8.87 -33.50 -24.62
CA ALA A 156 -9.92 -34.46 -24.28
C ALA A 156 -10.64 -34.13 -22.97
N GLU A 157 -9.93 -33.54 -22.01
CA GLU A 157 -10.46 -33.14 -20.72
C GLU A 157 -10.81 -31.61 -20.67
N GLY A 158 -10.75 -30.94 -21.82
CA GLY A 158 -10.91 -29.48 -21.93
C GLY A 158 -12.22 -28.96 -21.36
N GLU A 159 -13.33 -29.65 -21.59
CA GLU A 159 -14.64 -29.26 -21.06
C GLU A 159 -14.72 -29.35 -19.53
N VAL A 160 -14.11 -30.38 -18.92
CA VAL A 160 -14.08 -30.54 -17.46
C VAL A 160 -13.26 -29.44 -16.80
N ILE A 161 -12.10 -29.15 -17.37
CA ILE A 161 -11.20 -28.07 -16.89
C ILE A 161 -11.88 -26.71 -17.05
N ALA A 162 -12.54 -26.47 -18.20
CA ALA A 162 -13.23 -25.20 -18.45
C ALA A 162 -14.39 -24.98 -17.46
N SER A 163 -15.19 -25.99 -17.19
CA SER A 163 -16.30 -25.94 -16.23
C SER A 163 -15.81 -25.69 -14.79
N ALA A 164 -14.71 -26.37 -14.39
CA ALA A 164 -14.12 -26.17 -13.08
C ALA A 164 -13.56 -24.73 -12.95
N ALA A 165 -12.84 -24.25 -13.97
CA ALA A 165 -12.31 -22.89 -13.99
C ALA A 165 -13.42 -21.84 -13.93
N GLU A 166 -14.51 -22.02 -14.66
CA GLU A 166 -15.67 -21.11 -14.63
C GLU A 166 -16.30 -21.05 -13.24
N SER A 167 -16.43 -22.19 -12.57
CA SER A 167 -16.95 -22.23 -11.21
C SER A 167 -16.06 -21.48 -10.22
N ILE A 168 -14.74 -21.62 -10.34
CA ILE A 168 -13.76 -20.88 -9.53
C ILE A 168 -13.84 -19.38 -9.83
N ILE A 169 -13.86 -18.98 -11.11
CA ILE A 169 -13.95 -17.57 -11.52
C ILE A 169 -15.19 -16.93 -10.95
N LYS A 170 -16.33 -17.63 -11.01
CA LYS A 170 -17.62 -17.14 -10.48
C LYS A 170 -17.53 -16.91 -8.97
N ALA A 171 -17.09 -17.91 -8.20
CA ALA A 171 -16.97 -17.81 -6.75
C ALA A 171 -16.01 -16.68 -6.33
N LEU A 172 -14.86 -16.55 -7.00
CA LEU A 172 -13.90 -15.46 -6.73
C LEU A 172 -14.48 -14.09 -7.07
N THR A 173 -15.31 -13.98 -8.11
CA THR A 173 -15.96 -12.71 -8.48
C THR A 173 -16.98 -12.31 -7.44
N GLU A 174 -17.81 -13.23 -6.96
CA GLU A 174 -18.80 -12.97 -5.90
C GLU A 174 -18.13 -12.47 -4.62
N ILE A 175 -17.01 -13.07 -4.21
CA ILE A 175 -16.23 -12.61 -3.04
C ILE A 175 -15.64 -11.20 -3.27
N GLU A 176 -15.07 -10.92 -4.46
CA GLU A 176 -14.53 -9.60 -4.76
C GLU A 176 -15.60 -8.51 -4.72
N GLU A 177 -16.81 -8.79 -5.22
CA GLU A 177 -17.94 -7.86 -5.22
C GLU A 177 -18.48 -7.55 -3.82
N GLU A 178 -18.28 -8.44 -2.84
CA GLU A 178 -18.57 -8.16 -1.43
C GLU A 178 -17.50 -7.28 -0.75
N LEU A 179 -16.24 -7.38 -1.20
CA LEU A 179 -15.12 -6.65 -0.60
C LEU A 179 -14.96 -5.24 -1.17
N ILE A 180 -15.28 -5.04 -2.44
CA ILE A 180 -15.06 -3.78 -3.15
C ILE A 180 -16.13 -3.54 -4.22
N GLN A 181 -16.46 -2.27 -4.47
CA GLN A 181 -17.33 -1.89 -5.58
C GLN A 181 -16.54 -1.95 -6.91
N VAL A 182 -16.60 -3.11 -7.56
CA VAL A 182 -15.82 -3.40 -8.80
C VAL A 182 -16.29 -2.57 -10.02
N LYS A 183 -17.51 -2.00 -9.97
CA LYS A 183 -18.06 -1.20 -11.06
C LYS A 183 -17.70 0.27 -10.98
N ALA A 184 -17.30 0.75 -9.80
CA ALA A 184 -16.89 2.13 -9.62
C ALA A 184 -15.54 2.37 -10.32
N LYS A 185 -15.49 3.33 -11.25
CA LYS A 185 -14.30 3.76 -11.96
C LYS A 185 -13.82 5.12 -11.49
N GLU A 186 -14.73 5.93 -10.98
CA GLU A 186 -14.50 7.28 -10.49
C GLU A 186 -15.22 7.49 -9.16
N ILE A 187 -14.79 8.51 -8.40
CA ILE A 187 -15.38 8.84 -7.08
C ILE A 187 -16.87 9.20 -7.20
N GLU A 188 -17.29 9.74 -8.35
CA GLU A 188 -18.65 10.19 -8.61
C GLU A 188 -19.55 9.09 -9.18
N ASP A 189 -19.03 7.88 -9.43
CA ASP A 189 -19.85 6.79 -9.91
C ASP A 189 -20.93 6.42 -8.89
N PRO A 190 -22.19 6.26 -9.31
CA PRO A 190 -23.26 5.91 -8.39
C PRO A 190 -23.01 4.54 -7.76
N LEU A 191 -23.17 4.48 -6.44
CA LEU A 191 -23.16 3.23 -5.68
C LEU A 191 -24.48 2.50 -5.92
N ASN A 192 -24.57 1.70 -6.99
CA ASN A 192 -25.71 0.85 -7.31
C ASN A 192 -25.36 -0.62 -7.14
#